data_7a58008897750b7685ebeb31c8014e43
#
_entry.id   7a58008897750b7685ebeb31c8014e43
#
_cell.length_a   1.000
_cell.length_b   1.000
_cell.length_c   1.000
_cell.angle_alpha   90.00
_cell.angle_beta   90.00
_cell.angle_gamma   90.00
#
_symmetry.space_group_name_H-M   'P 1'
#
loop_
_entity.id
_entity.type
_entity.pdbx_description
1 polymer ?
#
loop_
_entity_poly.entity_id
_entity_poly.type
_entity_poly.pdbx_seq_one_letter_code
_entity_poly.pdbx_strand_id
1 'polypeptide(L)'
;MLIAAHISRAGVCAELLEDVLLHHDLVISDFILEELGRKLVEKFNFPRRDADLVGAFLRRVGTVVQPTDLPRDLCRDPTDVPILGTAVAGGCAILVSVDRDLLDMQKIHDIPIIRPGEYWRRASKID
;
A
#
# COMPACT_ATOMS: atom_id res chain seq x y z
N MET A 1 14.78 1.47 -1.66
CA MET A 1 13.87 0.72 -2.53
C MET A 1 12.48 1.36 -2.47
N LEU A 2 11.84 1.51 -3.60
CA LEU A 2 10.49 2.06 -3.66
C LEU A 2 9.47 0.96 -3.38
N ILE A 3 8.66 1.15 -2.35
CA ILE A 3 7.70 0.14 -1.88
C ILE A 3 6.31 0.74 -1.83
N ALA A 4 5.39 0.15 -2.59
CA ALA A 4 3.98 0.48 -2.44
C ALA A 4 3.39 -0.41 -1.35
N ALA A 5 2.62 0.20 -0.46
CA ALA A 5 1.95 -0.54 0.61
C ALA A 5 0.45 -0.30 0.54
N HIS A 6 -0.29 -1.39 0.44
CA HIS A 6 -1.74 -1.35 0.53
C HIS A 6 -2.13 -1.28 2.01
N ILE A 7 -2.13 -0.07 2.53
CA ILE A 7 -2.43 0.19 3.92
C ILE A 7 -3.94 0.13 4.09
N SER A 8 -4.45 -1.01 4.49
CA SER A 8 -5.86 -1.15 4.76
C SER A 8 -6.02 -1.93 6.05
N ARG A 9 -6.84 -1.44 6.92
CA ARG A 9 -7.12 -2.00 8.25
C ARG A 9 -5.91 -2.76 8.83
N ALA A 10 -6.10 -3.89 9.44
CA ALA A 10 -5.07 -4.58 10.22
C ALA A 10 -3.98 -5.28 9.40
N GLY A 11 -4.01 -5.14 8.08
CA GLY A 11 -3.15 -5.96 7.24
C GLY A 11 -1.69 -5.59 7.24
N VAL A 12 -1.41 -4.29 7.08
CA VAL A 12 -0.04 -3.79 7.13
C VAL A 12 0.12 -3.06 8.46
N CYS A 13 0.86 -3.65 9.37
CA CYS A 13 0.97 -3.13 10.73
C CYS A 13 1.88 -1.91 10.81
N ALA A 14 1.75 -1.18 11.94
CA ALA A 14 2.55 0.02 12.17
C ALA A 14 4.05 -0.25 12.15
N GLU A 15 4.48 -1.41 12.64
CA GLU A 15 5.89 -1.77 12.64
C GLU A 15 6.46 -1.89 11.23
N LEU A 16 5.70 -2.48 10.31
CA LEU A 16 6.13 -2.60 8.93
C LEU A 16 6.23 -1.23 8.27
N LEU A 17 5.23 -0.38 8.47
CA LEU A 17 5.26 0.98 7.95
C LEU A 17 6.46 1.74 8.47
N GLU A 18 6.74 1.63 9.76
CA GLU A 18 7.90 2.28 10.36
C GLU A 18 9.20 1.81 9.71
N ASP A 19 9.34 0.51 9.49
CA ASP A 19 10.52 -0.05 8.85
C ASP A 19 10.67 0.47 7.42
N VAL A 20 9.57 0.52 6.66
CA VAL A 20 9.60 1.07 5.31
C VAL A 20 10.04 2.54 5.33
N LEU A 21 9.48 3.34 6.23
CA LEU A 21 9.80 4.76 6.32
C LEU A 21 11.25 5.01 6.72
N LEU A 22 11.83 4.12 7.55
CA LEU A 22 13.21 4.27 8.00
C LEU A 22 14.23 3.80 6.96
N HIS A 23 13.91 2.80 6.16
CA HIS A 23 14.89 2.13 5.30
C HIS A 23 14.57 2.18 3.82
N HIS A 24 13.37 2.60 3.44
CA HIS A 24 12.91 2.59 2.05
C HIS A 24 12.09 3.83 1.76
N ASP A 25 11.57 3.93 0.54
CA ASP A 25 10.69 5.02 0.15
C ASP A 25 9.26 4.47 -0.02
N LEU A 26 8.35 4.98 0.78
CA LEU A 26 6.94 4.59 0.71
C LEU A 26 6.26 5.29 -0.46
N VAL A 27 5.62 4.53 -1.32
CA VAL A 27 4.81 5.04 -2.43
C VAL A 27 3.34 4.80 -2.11
N ILE A 28 2.55 5.84 -2.18
CA ILE A 28 1.11 5.81 -1.91
C ILE A 28 0.38 6.65 -2.96
N SER A 29 -0.95 6.61 -2.91
CA SER A 29 -1.78 7.43 -3.79
C SER A 29 -2.97 7.96 -3.00
N ASP A 30 -3.64 8.97 -3.54
CA ASP A 30 -4.86 9.49 -2.93
C ASP A 30 -5.90 8.40 -2.75
N PHE A 31 -6.00 7.47 -3.72
CA PHE A 31 -6.94 6.37 -3.62
C PHE A 31 -6.69 5.53 -2.36
N ILE A 32 -5.43 5.15 -2.11
CA ILE A 32 -5.07 4.36 -0.93
C ILE A 32 -5.34 5.14 0.34
N LEU A 33 -4.99 6.43 0.36
CA LEU A 33 -5.19 7.26 1.55
C LEU A 33 -6.68 7.48 1.86
N GLU A 34 -7.51 7.67 0.84
CA GLU A 34 -8.94 7.81 1.04
C GLU A 34 -9.58 6.53 1.56
N GLU A 35 -9.17 5.39 1.02
CA GLU A 35 -9.65 4.09 1.49
C GLU A 35 -9.26 3.86 2.93
N LEU A 36 -8.02 4.16 3.29
CA LEU A 36 -7.54 4.05 4.67
C LEU A 36 -8.34 4.94 5.59
N GLY A 37 -8.52 6.21 5.23
CA GLY A 37 -9.27 7.17 6.06
C GLY A 37 -10.70 6.71 6.32
N ARG A 38 -11.37 6.21 5.28
CA ARG A 38 -12.73 5.71 5.41
C ARG A 38 -12.79 4.52 6.37
N LYS A 39 -11.82 3.59 6.26
CA LYS A 39 -11.81 2.41 7.13
C LYS A 39 -11.46 2.75 8.57
N LEU A 40 -10.58 3.71 8.80
CA LEU A 40 -10.28 4.17 10.15
C LEU A 40 -11.52 4.69 10.84
N VAL A 41 -12.34 5.47 10.13
CA VAL A 41 -13.58 6.01 10.68
C VAL A 41 -14.64 4.93 10.85
N GLU A 42 -14.90 4.14 9.81
CA GLU A 42 -16.02 3.21 9.77
C GLU A 42 -15.79 1.93 10.56
N LYS A 43 -14.56 1.42 10.56
CA LYS A 43 -14.27 0.12 11.19
C LYS A 43 -13.54 0.23 12.52
N PHE A 44 -12.72 1.24 12.68
CA PHE A 44 -11.91 1.41 13.89
C PHE A 44 -12.39 2.55 14.77
N ASN A 45 -13.50 3.18 14.40
CA ASN A 45 -14.14 4.24 15.17
C ASN A 45 -13.22 5.44 15.46
N PHE A 46 -12.29 5.71 14.55
CA PHE A 46 -11.45 6.91 14.69
C PHE A 46 -12.32 8.16 14.52
N PRO A 47 -12.13 9.19 15.36
CA PRO A 47 -12.69 10.49 15.04
C PRO A 47 -12.18 10.95 13.68
N ARG A 48 -13.03 11.61 12.90
CA ARG A 48 -12.67 12.08 11.55
C ARG A 48 -11.38 12.87 11.56
N ARG A 49 -11.21 13.73 12.57
CA ARG A 49 -10.01 14.55 12.70
C ARG A 49 -8.74 13.69 12.83
N ASP A 50 -8.82 12.59 13.57
CA ASP A 50 -7.67 11.71 13.77
C ASP A 50 -7.34 10.96 12.50
N ALA A 51 -8.36 10.50 11.76
CA ALA A 51 -8.14 9.85 10.47
C ALA A 51 -7.48 10.81 9.47
N ASP A 52 -7.92 12.08 9.46
CA ASP A 52 -7.33 13.09 8.58
C ASP A 52 -5.87 13.37 8.94
N LEU A 53 -5.53 13.33 10.23
CA LEU A 53 -4.14 13.51 10.68
C LEU A 53 -3.25 12.36 10.20
N VAL A 54 -3.75 11.13 10.24
CA VAL A 54 -3.01 9.98 9.72
C VAL A 54 -2.74 10.16 8.23
N GLY A 55 -3.75 10.54 7.47
CA GLY A 55 -3.60 10.80 6.03
C GLY A 55 -2.60 11.90 5.73
N ALA A 56 -2.68 13.00 6.48
CA ALA A 56 -1.75 14.12 6.30
C ALA A 56 -0.31 13.71 6.62
N PHE A 57 -0.11 12.92 7.66
CA PHE A 57 1.21 12.42 8.01
C PHE A 57 1.79 11.55 6.90
N LEU A 58 1.01 10.58 6.41
CA LEU A 58 1.46 9.68 5.36
C LEU A 58 1.76 10.44 4.06
N ARG A 59 0.97 11.46 3.77
CA ARG A 59 1.18 12.30 2.60
C ARG A 59 2.49 13.06 2.68
N ARG A 60 2.89 13.43 3.88
CA ARG A 60 4.14 14.16 4.11
C ARG A 60 5.36 13.26 4.00
N VAL A 61 5.30 12.05 4.57
CA VAL A 61 6.47 11.16 4.64
C VAL A 61 6.59 10.22 3.45
N GLY A 62 5.50 10.00 2.71
CA GLY A 62 5.50 9.14 1.54
C GLY A 62 5.60 9.93 0.24
N THR A 63 5.76 9.21 -0.86
CA THR A 63 5.69 9.78 -2.20
C THR A 63 4.30 9.50 -2.75
N VAL A 64 3.53 10.55 -3.01
CA VAL A 64 2.17 10.42 -3.54
C VAL A 64 2.23 10.41 -5.06
N VAL A 65 1.72 9.35 -5.67
CA VAL A 65 1.68 9.22 -7.13
C VAL A 65 0.25 9.14 -7.63
N GLN A 66 0.05 9.48 -8.88
CA GLN A 66 -1.22 9.27 -9.57
C GLN A 66 -1.21 7.85 -10.12
N PRO A 67 -2.16 6.98 -9.75
CA PRO A 67 -2.16 5.61 -10.25
C PRO A 67 -2.15 5.55 -11.76
N THR A 68 -1.34 4.66 -12.31
CA THR A 68 -1.36 4.37 -13.74
C THR A 68 -2.70 3.74 -14.09
N ASP A 69 -3.29 4.15 -15.21
CA ASP A 69 -4.56 3.60 -15.67
C ASP A 69 -4.31 2.20 -16.22
N LEU A 70 -4.94 1.21 -15.61
CA LEU A 70 -4.79 -0.20 -15.98
C LEU A 70 -6.15 -0.80 -16.35
N PRO A 71 -6.18 -1.90 -17.14
CA PRO A 71 -7.44 -2.55 -17.48
C PRO A 71 -8.22 -2.99 -16.24
N ARG A 72 -9.53 -2.76 -16.24
CA ARG A 72 -10.38 -3.05 -15.08
C ARG A 72 -10.53 -4.54 -14.79
N ASP A 73 -10.34 -5.38 -15.80
CA ASP A 73 -10.44 -6.82 -15.65
C ASP A 73 -9.14 -7.50 -15.24
N LEU A 74 -8.12 -6.70 -14.95
CA LEU A 74 -6.80 -7.20 -14.56
C LEU A 74 -6.84 -7.94 -13.23
N CYS A 75 -7.72 -7.51 -12.32
CA CYS A 75 -7.86 -8.07 -10.98
C CYS A 75 -9.30 -8.52 -10.76
N ARG A 76 -9.48 -9.54 -9.91
CA ARG A 76 -10.80 -10.08 -9.60
C ARG A 76 -11.76 -9.01 -9.11
N ASP A 77 -11.28 -8.10 -8.26
CA ASP A 77 -12.06 -6.95 -7.81
C ASP A 77 -11.57 -5.70 -8.52
N PRO A 78 -12.38 -5.11 -9.41
CA PRO A 78 -11.95 -3.90 -10.15
C PRO A 78 -11.60 -2.72 -9.25
N THR A 79 -12.13 -2.67 -8.02
CA THR A 79 -11.81 -1.58 -7.09
C THR A 79 -10.36 -1.65 -6.59
N ASP A 80 -9.69 -2.79 -6.76
CA ASP A 80 -8.29 -2.95 -6.38
C ASP A 80 -7.32 -2.50 -7.49
N VAL A 81 -7.81 -2.26 -8.69
CA VAL A 81 -6.97 -1.86 -9.83
C VAL A 81 -6.16 -0.59 -9.54
N PRO A 82 -6.72 0.46 -8.90
CA PRO A 82 -5.92 1.65 -8.56
C PRO A 82 -4.76 1.36 -7.60
N ILE A 83 -4.85 0.31 -6.79
CA ILE A 83 -3.75 -0.09 -5.90
C ILE A 83 -2.59 -0.61 -6.75
N LEU A 84 -2.91 -1.46 -7.73
CA LEU A 84 -1.92 -1.94 -8.70
C LEU A 84 -1.33 -0.78 -9.49
N GLY A 85 -2.19 0.15 -9.91
CA GLY A 85 -1.77 1.35 -10.64
C GLY A 85 -0.82 2.22 -9.84
N THR A 86 -0.98 2.25 -8.52
CA THR A 86 -0.08 2.99 -7.64
C THR A 86 1.32 2.40 -7.67
N ALA A 87 1.43 1.08 -7.56
CA ALA A 87 2.72 0.40 -7.61
C ALA A 87 3.42 0.62 -8.95
N VAL A 88 2.67 0.54 -10.05
CA VAL A 88 3.21 0.76 -11.39
C VAL A 88 3.66 2.20 -11.57
N ALA A 89 2.82 3.17 -11.17
CA ALA A 89 3.15 4.60 -11.32
C ALA A 89 4.41 4.97 -10.54
N GLY A 90 4.62 4.36 -9.38
CA GLY A 90 5.80 4.63 -8.56
C GLY A 90 7.05 3.89 -9.00
N GLY A 91 6.94 2.98 -9.98
CA GLY A 91 8.07 2.14 -10.37
C GLY A 91 8.59 1.32 -9.20
N CYS A 92 7.67 0.78 -8.40
CA CYS A 92 8.03 0.14 -7.15
C CYS A 92 8.73 -1.19 -7.35
N ALA A 93 9.58 -1.55 -6.37
CA ALA A 93 10.23 -2.85 -6.35
C ALA A 93 9.29 -3.94 -5.86
N ILE A 94 8.39 -3.61 -4.95
CA ILE A 94 7.40 -4.54 -4.39
C ILE A 94 6.11 -3.81 -4.04
N LEU A 95 5.02 -4.57 -3.97
CA LEU A 95 3.75 -4.11 -3.40
C LEU A 95 3.43 -5.02 -2.22
N VAL A 96 3.28 -4.44 -1.04
CA VAL A 96 2.93 -5.20 0.17
C VAL A 96 1.43 -5.11 0.38
N SER A 97 0.77 -6.25 0.54
CA SER A 97 -0.67 -6.31 0.78
C SER A 97 -1.03 -7.57 1.56
N VAL A 98 -2.20 -7.56 2.18
CA VAL A 98 -2.80 -8.77 2.77
C VAL A 98 -4.07 -9.17 2.03
N ASP A 99 -4.45 -8.41 1.01
CA ASP A 99 -5.65 -8.68 0.23
C ASP A 99 -5.42 -9.90 -0.64
N ARG A 100 -6.27 -10.92 -0.48
CA ARG A 100 -6.12 -12.18 -1.20
C ARG A 100 -6.23 -12.01 -2.71
N ASP A 101 -7.13 -11.15 -3.18
CA ASP A 101 -7.29 -10.93 -4.62
C ASP A 101 -6.02 -10.37 -5.25
N LEU A 102 -5.30 -9.51 -4.53
CA LEU A 102 -4.03 -8.99 -5.00
C LEU A 102 -2.92 -10.04 -4.88
N LEU A 103 -2.86 -10.75 -3.75
CA LEU A 103 -1.84 -11.76 -3.53
C LEU A 103 -1.95 -12.92 -4.53
N ASP A 104 -3.17 -13.29 -4.92
CA ASP A 104 -3.38 -14.35 -5.89
C ASP A 104 -2.81 -14.01 -7.27
N MET A 105 -2.67 -12.73 -7.59
CA MET A 105 -2.02 -12.28 -8.83
C MET A 105 -0.52 -12.52 -8.82
N GLN A 106 0.10 -12.58 -7.65
CA GLN A 106 1.53 -12.78 -7.40
C GLN A 106 2.40 -11.61 -7.85
N LYS A 107 2.07 -10.94 -8.93
CA LYS A 107 2.81 -9.78 -9.42
C LYS A 107 1.94 -8.94 -10.33
N ILE A 108 2.32 -7.67 -10.46
CA ILE A 108 1.78 -6.77 -11.47
C ILE A 108 2.98 -6.27 -12.29
N HIS A 109 2.96 -6.53 -13.61
CA HIS A 109 4.14 -6.36 -14.44
C HIS A 109 5.31 -7.14 -13.79
N ASP A 110 6.41 -6.51 -13.49
CA ASP A 110 7.54 -7.18 -12.82
C ASP A 110 7.58 -6.91 -11.32
N ILE A 111 6.53 -6.33 -10.77
CA ILE A 111 6.47 -5.94 -9.36
C ILE A 111 5.83 -7.08 -8.56
N PRO A 112 6.59 -7.78 -7.70
CA PRO A 112 6.00 -8.82 -6.85
C PRO A 112 5.00 -8.24 -5.86
N ILE A 113 3.90 -8.97 -5.65
CA ILE A 113 2.90 -8.63 -4.63
C ILE A 113 3.12 -9.60 -3.49
N ILE A 114 3.49 -9.10 -2.32
CA ILE A 114 3.94 -9.93 -1.22
C ILE A 114 3.20 -9.61 0.09
N ARG A 115 3.18 -10.59 0.97
CA ARG A 115 2.63 -10.44 2.31
C ARG A 115 3.64 -9.77 3.23
N PRO A 116 3.19 -9.20 4.36
CA PRO A 116 4.11 -8.63 5.35
C PRO A 116 5.21 -9.60 5.80
N GLY A 117 4.89 -10.88 5.98
CA GLY A 117 5.90 -11.88 6.36
C GLY A 117 7.01 -11.99 5.33
N GLU A 118 6.68 -11.95 4.05
CA GLU A 118 7.67 -12.00 2.98
C GLU A 118 8.51 -10.72 2.95
N TYR A 119 7.89 -9.58 3.24
CA TYR A 119 8.61 -8.33 3.37
C TYR A 119 9.73 -8.44 4.41
N TRP A 120 9.40 -8.98 5.59
CA TRP A 120 10.38 -9.13 6.66
C TRP A 120 11.51 -10.09 6.27
N ARG A 121 11.19 -11.16 5.56
CA ARG A 121 12.23 -12.09 5.08
C ARG A 121 13.18 -11.41 4.09
N ARG A 122 12.65 -10.60 3.19
CA ARG A 122 13.45 -9.86 2.22
C ARG A 122 14.32 -8.81 2.90
N ALA A 123 13.74 -8.10 3.88
CA ALA A 123 14.47 -7.09 4.64
C ALA A 123 15.67 -7.71 5.37
N SER A 124 15.49 -8.90 5.97
CA SER A 124 16.57 -9.61 6.65
C SER A 124 17.71 -9.97 5.73
N LYS A 125 17.44 -10.21 4.45
CA LYS A 125 18.49 -10.60 3.49
C LYS A 125 19.25 -9.42 2.93
N ILE A 126 18.69 -8.22 3.02
CA ILE A 126 19.32 -7.01 2.49
C ILE A 126 20.36 -6.47 3.47
N ASP A 127 20.17 -6.75 4.74
CA ASP A 127 21.12 -6.36 5.78
C ASP A 127 22.29 -7.34 5.80
#